data_551cf179aa7b069e7165eb3b456fae58
#
_entry.id   551cf179aa7b069e7165eb3b456fae58
#
_cell.length_a   1.000
_cell.length_b   1.000
_cell.length_c   1.000
_cell.angle_alpha   90.00
_cell.angle_beta   90.00
_cell.angle_gamma   90.00
#
_symmetry.space_group_name_H-M   'P 1'
#
loop_
_entity.id
_entity.type
_entity.pdbx_description
1 polymer ?
#
loop_
_entity_poly.entity_id
_entity_poly.type
_entity_poly.pdbx_seq_one_letter_code
_entity_poly.pdbx_strand_id
1 'polypeptide(L)'
;MKKYQHGGNINIKYDFSANINPLGMPENVKKILAENVEKFSFYPDPNCTDVIKAISDFENIPEKNILCGNGAADLIYRIVSAVSPCKALLFAPSFSEYEKALLDSRCSIEYCYLKEENGYVIKDFDTDLLKDKDICFLCNPNNPVGNVTDMNILLKIIDGCQKHNVIIVIDECFMDFVLNGSDLSAKKFLSCKNVIILKAFTKIYAMAGLRLGYVLSENETLIEKVRNSGQPWSVSVPAQLAGSAALQNTYFIKKTAEFVSAERKFLIDSLNNMNLKVFPSEANFIMLKSEIIKLDRLLKSEDIAIRNCENYEGLERGFYRIAVRTRKENQYLISAMERCLENG
;
A
#
# COMPACT_ATOMS: atom_id res chain seq x y z
N MET A 1 -13.71 -9.34 18.70
CA MET A 1 -12.65 -8.48 18.11
C MET A 1 -12.05 -9.18 16.91
N LYS A 2 -12.17 -8.63 15.70
CA LYS A 2 -11.43 -9.12 14.52
C LYS A 2 -9.93 -9.02 14.87
N LYS A 3 -9.20 -10.11 14.71
CA LYS A 3 -7.74 -10.12 14.97
C LYS A 3 -7.07 -9.52 13.73
N TYR A 4 -6.59 -8.28 13.83
CA TYR A 4 -5.82 -7.65 12.78
C TYR A 4 -4.51 -8.42 12.60
N GLN A 5 -4.37 -9.11 11.47
CA GLN A 5 -3.16 -9.83 11.10
C GLN A 5 -2.55 -9.18 9.87
N HIS A 6 -1.23 -9.08 9.84
CA HIS A 6 -0.46 -8.60 8.70
C HIS A 6 0.43 -9.72 8.16
N GLY A 7 0.88 -9.60 6.92
CA GLY A 7 1.93 -10.44 6.35
C GLY A 7 3.30 -10.10 6.95
N GLY A 8 4.25 -10.97 6.71
CA GLY A 8 5.64 -10.86 7.18
C GLY A 8 5.96 -11.92 8.24
N ASN A 9 6.68 -12.96 7.84
CA ASN A 9 7.11 -14.02 8.73
C ASN A 9 8.61 -14.32 8.52
N ILE A 10 9.45 -13.82 9.43
CA ILE A 10 10.91 -13.97 9.35
C ILE A 10 11.41 -15.41 9.57
N ASN A 11 10.56 -16.30 10.09
CA ASN A 11 10.91 -17.68 10.41
C ASN A 11 10.52 -18.66 9.30
N ILE A 12 10.05 -18.17 8.15
CA ILE A 12 9.67 -18.97 6.99
C ILE A 12 10.60 -18.63 5.82
N LYS A 13 11.06 -19.66 5.13
CA LYS A 13 12.05 -19.53 4.06
C LYS A 13 11.51 -18.73 2.87
N TYR A 14 10.25 -18.95 2.51
CA TYR A 14 9.61 -18.29 1.37
C TYR A 14 8.37 -17.52 1.83
N ASP A 15 8.56 -16.24 2.14
CA ASP A 15 7.47 -15.37 2.61
C ASP A 15 6.79 -14.65 1.44
N PHE A 16 5.68 -15.20 0.96
CA PHE A 16 4.77 -14.57 -0.01
C PHE A 16 3.63 -13.78 0.67
N SER A 17 3.61 -13.69 1.99
CA SER A 17 2.58 -12.93 2.72
C SER A 17 2.85 -11.44 2.76
N ALA A 18 4.12 -11.01 2.62
CA ALA A 18 4.57 -9.62 2.65
C ALA A 18 4.88 -9.11 1.23
N ASN A 19 4.23 -8.03 0.82
CA ASN A 19 4.36 -7.42 -0.51
C ASN A 19 5.59 -6.51 -0.60
N ILE A 20 6.78 -7.08 -0.46
CA ILE A 20 8.06 -6.36 -0.52
C ILE A 20 8.68 -6.55 -1.90
N ASN A 21 9.39 -5.54 -2.39
CA ASN A 21 10.09 -5.58 -3.66
C ASN A 21 11.03 -6.80 -3.76
N PRO A 22 10.85 -7.71 -4.73
CA PRO A 22 11.69 -8.89 -4.89
C PRO A 22 13.14 -8.57 -5.26
N LEU A 23 13.43 -7.38 -5.77
CA LEU A 23 14.80 -6.92 -6.08
C LEU A 23 15.59 -6.50 -4.83
N GLY A 24 14.91 -6.42 -3.66
CA GLY A 24 15.51 -6.02 -2.41
C GLY A 24 15.81 -4.53 -2.31
N MET A 25 16.57 -4.15 -1.28
CA MET A 25 16.98 -2.77 -1.04
C MET A 25 18.07 -2.34 -2.04
N PRO A 26 17.98 -1.12 -2.64
CA PRO A 26 18.99 -0.60 -3.56
C PRO A 26 20.39 -0.53 -2.92
N GLU A 27 21.44 -0.79 -3.71
CA GLU A 27 22.82 -0.83 -3.20
C GLU A 27 23.30 0.50 -2.63
N ASN A 28 22.92 1.64 -3.25
CA ASN A 28 23.23 2.96 -2.71
C ASN A 28 22.61 3.22 -1.34
N VAL A 29 21.42 2.64 -1.08
CA VAL A 29 20.77 2.71 0.24
C VAL A 29 21.52 1.87 1.27
N LYS A 30 21.93 0.65 0.93
CA LYS A 30 22.74 -0.21 1.82
C LYS A 30 24.06 0.49 2.18
N LYS A 31 24.72 1.07 1.17
CA LYS A 31 25.98 1.79 1.34
C LYS A 31 25.85 2.98 2.29
N ILE A 32 24.87 3.87 2.06
CA ILE A 32 24.70 5.07 2.90
C ILE A 32 24.40 4.70 4.36
N LEU A 33 23.62 3.63 4.60
CA LEU A 33 23.35 3.14 5.94
C LEU A 33 24.61 2.62 6.63
N ALA A 34 25.43 1.82 5.93
CA ALA A 34 26.68 1.27 6.48
C ALA A 34 27.70 2.35 6.80
N GLU A 35 27.82 3.37 5.95
CA GLU A 35 28.77 4.48 6.10
C GLU A 35 28.36 5.52 7.17
N ASN A 36 27.14 5.46 7.68
CA ASN A 36 26.60 6.47 8.60
C ASN A 36 26.08 5.90 9.92
N VAL A 37 26.51 4.69 10.32
CA VAL A 37 26.06 4.02 11.56
C VAL A 37 26.28 4.91 12.79
N GLU A 38 27.38 5.64 12.87
CA GLU A 38 27.70 6.55 13.98
C GLU A 38 26.65 7.66 14.16
N LYS A 39 25.97 8.07 13.08
CA LYS A 39 24.88 9.08 13.16
C LYS A 39 23.63 8.57 13.87
N PHE A 40 23.47 7.25 14.04
CA PHE A 40 22.28 6.68 14.69
C PHE A 40 22.25 6.94 16.20
N SER A 41 23.36 7.41 16.78
CA SER A 41 23.43 7.87 18.17
C SER A 41 22.85 9.26 18.41
N PHE A 42 22.50 10.00 17.36
CA PHE A 42 21.92 11.36 17.45
C PHE A 42 20.41 11.33 17.21
N TYR A 43 19.71 12.35 17.74
CA TYR A 43 18.32 12.59 17.38
C TYR A 43 18.19 12.94 15.90
N PRO A 44 17.15 12.46 15.21
CA PRO A 44 16.89 12.83 13.82
C PRO A 44 16.47 14.30 13.68
N ASP A 45 16.60 14.85 12.47
CA ASP A 45 15.95 16.12 12.14
C ASP A 45 14.42 15.97 12.26
N PRO A 46 13.76 16.72 13.18
CA PRO A 46 12.31 16.61 13.38
C PRO A 46 11.50 17.05 12.15
N ASN A 47 12.09 17.88 11.30
CA ASN A 47 11.47 18.42 10.08
C ASN A 47 11.72 17.54 8.85
N CYS A 48 12.59 16.52 8.94
CA CYS A 48 12.96 15.66 7.81
C CYS A 48 13.44 16.44 6.58
N THR A 49 14.18 17.55 6.78
CA THR A 49 14.49 18.56 5.75
C THR A 49 15.11 17.95 4.50
N ASP A 50 16.18 17.16 4.64
CA ASP A 50 16.89 16.57 3.50
C ASP A 50 16.05 15.57 2.71
N VAL A 51 15.28 14.73 3.40
CA VAL A 51 14.43 13.75 2.72
C VAL A 51 13.18 14.38 2.11
N ILE A 52 12.62 15.43 2.72
CA ILE A 52 11.52 16.21 2.12
C ILE A 52 12.01 16.91 0.86
N LYS A 53 13.20 17.51 0.87
CA LYS A 53 13.79 18.10 -0.33
C LYS A 53 13.97 17.06 -1.43
N ALA A 54 14.51 15.89 -1.12
CA ALA A 54 14.66 14.80 -2.09
C ALA A 54 13.30 14.33 -2.65
N ILE A 55 12.25 14.25 -1.82
CA ILE A 55 10.88 13.93 -2.26
C ILE A 55 10.34 15.07 -3.14
N SER A 56 10.54 16.33 -2.78
CA SER A 56 10.12 17.50 -3.54
C SER A 56 10.70 17.47 -4.96
N ASP A 57 12.01 17.23 -5.08
CA ASP A 57 12.71 17.12 -6.36
C ASP A 57 12.18 15.93 -7.19
N PHE A 58 11.97 14.77 -6.55
CA PHE A 58 11.49 13.54 -7.20
C PHE A 58 10.04 13.65 -7.68
N GLU A 59 9.15 14.16 -6.82
CA GLU A 59 7.71 14.27 -7.10
C GLU A 59 7.36 15.53 -7.90
N ASN A 60 8.29 16.51 -7.99
CA ASN A 60 8.05 17.85 -8.53
C ASN A 60 6.88 18.55 -7.80
N ILE A 61 6.90 18.52 -6.48
CA ILE A 61 5.91 19.10 -5.57
C ILE A 61 6.64 19.99 -4.55
N PRO A 62 6.14 21.18 -4.21
CA PRO A 62 6.78 22.05 -3.22
C PRO A 62 6.91 21.37 -1.84
N GLU A 63 8.03 21.59 -1.15
CA GLU A 63 8.34 20.99 0.17
C GLU A 63 7.24 21.21 1.21
N LYS A 64 6.58 22.37 1.21
CA LYS A 64 5.48 22.73 2.11
C LYS A 64 4.24 21.82 1.95
N ASN A 65 4.12 21.13 0.83
CA ASN A 65 3.03 20.21 0.48
C ASN A 65 3.37 18.75 0.83
N ILE A 66 4.49 18.52 1.53
CA ILE A 66 5.03 17.20 1.84
C ILE A 66 5.17 17.03 3.35
N LEU A 67 4.77 15.86 3.86
CA LEU A 67 5.02 15.48 5.25
C LEU A 67 5.51 14.03 5.30
N CYS A 68 6.64 13.80 5.96
CA CYS A 68 7.15 12.45 6.25
C CYS A 68 6.57 11.90 7.55
N GLY A 69 6.48 10.57 7.64
CA GLY A 69 6.06 9.85 8.84
C GLY A 69 6.73 8.49 8.97
N ASN A 70 6.52 7.83 10.11
CA ASN A 70 7.06 6.52 10.45
C ASN A 70 6.37 5.38 9.67
N GLY A 71 6.47 5.43 8.34
CA GLY A 71 5.73 4.62 7.38
C GLY A 71 4.30 5.15 7.15
N ALA A 72 3.66 4.63 6.10
CA ALA A 72 2.30 5.02 5.74
C ALA A 72 1.28 4.77 6.87
N ALA A 73 1.46 3.71 7.66
CA ALA A 73 0.55 3.41 8.77
C ALA A 73 0.51 4.55 9.81
N ASP A 74 1.66 5.11 10.23
CA ASP A 74 1.71 6.27 11.11
C ASP A 74 0.93 7.46 10.54
N LEU A 75 1.11 7.73 9.24
CA LEU A 75 0.42 8.84 8.57
C LEU A 75 -1.10 8.62 8.48
N ILE A 76 -1.58 7.39 8.31
CA ILE A 76 -3.02 7.08 8.37
C ILE A 76 -3.60 7.51 9.72
N TYR A 77 -2.97 7.11 10.83
CA TYR A 77 -3.43 7.48 12.17
C TYR A 77 -3.36 8.99 12.42
N ARG A 78 -2.30 9.66 11.94
CA ARG A 78 -2.18 11.13 12.05
C ARG A 78 -3.25 11.86 11.24
N ILE A 79 -3.54 11.42 10.02
CA ILE A 79 -4.59 12.01 9.18
C ILE A 79 -5.93 11.88 9.89
N VAL A 80 -6.27 10.69 10.38
CA VAL A 80 -7.53 10.46 11.12
C VAL A 80 -7.60 11.34 12.36
N SER A 81 -6.50 11.46 13.12
CA SER A 81 -6.43 12.34 14.30
C SER A 81 -6.59 13.82 13.94
N ALA A 82 -5.95 14.28 12.85
CA ALA A 82 -5.99 15.68 12.40
C ALA A 82 -7.36 16.08 11.85
N VAL A 83 -8.04 15.17 11.14
CA VAL A 83 -9.38 15.39 10.57
C VAL A 83 -10.45 15.22 11.65
N SER A 84 -10.22 14.31 12.63
CA SER A 84 -11.18 13.94 13.68
C SER A 84 -12.58 13.63 13.13
N PRO A 85 -12.70 12.69 12.18
CA PRO A 85 -13.93 12.45 11.46
C PRO A 85 -14.99 11.80 12.36
N CYS A 86 -16.26 12.20 12.19
CA CYS A 86 -17.42 11.53 12.79
C CYS A 86 -17.91 10.37 11.91
N LYS A 87 -17.84 10.56 10.58
CA LYS A 87 -18.32 9.58 9.60
C LYS A 87 -17.30 9.41 8.47
N ALA A 88 -17.03 8.17 8.10
CA ALA A 88 -16.12 7.82 7.02
C ALA A 88 -16.76 6.90 5.99
N LEU A 89 -16.29 6.98 4.72
CA LEU A 89 -16.55 6.00 3.68
C LEU A 89 -15.29 5.18 3.43
N LEU A 90 -15.42 3.85 3.46
CA LEU A 90 -14.37 2.91 3.04
C LEU A 90 -14.85 2.01 1.91
N PHE A 91 -13.97 1.71 0.97
CA PHE A 91 -14.19 0.63 0.01
C PHE A 91 -13.83 -0.71 0.67
N ALA A 92 -14.62 -1.76 0.44
CA ALA A 92 -14.37 -3.10 0.97
C ALA A 92 -14.44 -4.16 -0.15
N PRO A 93 -13.46 -5.07 -0.27
CA PRO A 93 -12.31 -5.20 0.60
C PRO A 93 -11.24 -4.13 0.36
N SER A 94 -10.57 -3.70 1.44
CA SER A 94 -9.43 -2.78 1.38
C SER A 94 -8.50 -2.96 2.60
N PHE A 95 -7.43 -2.17 2.67
CA PHE A 95 -6.43 -2.29 3.73
C PHE A 95 -7.01 -1.98 5.12
N SER A 96 -6.88 -2.93 6.05
CA SER A 96 -7.56 -2.92 7.35
C SER A 96 -7.12 -1.81 8.32
N GLU A 97 -5.97 -1.17 8.08
CA GLU A 97 -5.50 -0.09 8.98
C GLU A 97 -6.35 1.18 8.86
N TYR A 98 -7.04 1.41 7.74
CA TYR A 98 -7.99 2.52 7.64
C TYR A 98 -9.15 2.33 8.62
N GLU A 99 -9.79 1.14 8.57
CA GLU A 99 -10.86 0.75 9.49
C GLU A 99 -10.41 0.90 10.95
N LYS A 100 -9.21 0.34 11.26
CA LYS A 100 -8.69 0.37 12.62
C LYS A 100 -8.46 1.80 13.12
N ALA A 101 -7.80 2.65 12.34
CA ALA A 101 -7.54 4.04 12.72
C ALA A 101 -8.84 4.82 12.95
N LEU A 102 -9.85 4.60 12.10
CA LEU A 102 -11.17 5.24 12.23
C LEU A 102 -11.91 4.75 13.48
N LEU A 103 -11.92 3.44 13.76
CA LEU A 103 -12.55 2.87 14.94
C LEU A 103 -11.87 3.33 16.25
N ASP A 104 -10.54 3.42 16.25
CA ASP A 104 -9.76 3.93 17.39
C ASP A 104 -10.13 5.41 17.69
N SER A 105 -10.54 6.17 16.66
CA SER A 105 -11.05 7.55 16.77
C SER A 105 -12.57 7.63 16.97
N ARG A 106 -13.25 6.51 17.19
CA ARG A 106 -14.72 6.41 17.36
C ARG A 106 -15.53 6.93 16.16
N CYS A 107 -14.93 6.91 14.99
CA CYS A 107 -15.59 7.28 13.75
C CYS A 107 -16.58 6.18 13.30
N SER A 108 -17.77 6.57 12.86
CA SER A 108 -18.73 5.67 12.21
C SER A 108 -18.30 5.41 10.78
N ILE A 109 -18.30 4.14 10.37
CA ILE A 109 -17.83 3.73 9.06
C ILE A 109 -18.99 3.19 8.24
N GLU A 110 -19.13 3.71 7.02
CA GLU A 110 -19.95 3.12 5.97
C GLU A 110 -19.06 2.46 4.92
N TYR A 111 -19.49 1.31 4.38
CA TYR A 111 -18.71 0.56 3.41
C TYR A 111 -19.36 0.60 2.03
N CYS A 112 -18.56 0.93 1.02
CA CYS A 112 -18.86 0.68 -0.38
C CYS A 112 -18.32 -0.71 -0.75
N TYR A 113 -19.18 -1.73 -0.74
CA TYR A 113 -18.76 -3.10 -1.02
C TYR A 113 -18.50 -3.30 -2.51
N LEU A 114 -17.27 -3.69 -2.84
CA LEU A 114 -16.87 -4.09 -4.18
C LEU A 114 -17.33 -5.52 -4.44
N LYS A 115 -17.69 -5.84 -5.68
CA LYS A 115 -18.30 -7.11 -6.03
C LYS A 115 -17.29 -8.09 -6.62
N GLU A 116 -17.34 -9.36 -6.17
CA GLU A 116 -16.50 -10.45 -6.68
C GLU A 116 -16.73 -10.69 -8.18
N GLU A 117 -17.97 -10.58 -8.66
CA GLU A 117 -18.35 -10.75 -10.07
C GLU A 117 -17.67 -9.75 -11.00
N ASN A 118 -17.30 -8.58 -10.46
CA ASN A 118 -16.56 -7.53 -11.16
C ASN A 118 -15.04 -7.59 -10.90
N GLY A 119 -14.53 -8.65 -10.27
CA GLY A 119 -13.13 -8.75 -9.88
C GLY A 119 -12.73 -7.70 -8.83
N TYR A 120 -13.67 -7.22 -8.04
CA TYR A 120 -13.50 -6.14 -7.06
C TYR A 120 -13.00 -4.81 -7.67
N VAL A 121 -13.29 -4.58 -8.95
CA VAL A 121 -13.03 -3.31 -9.64
C VAL A 121 -14.18 -2.35 -9.41
N ILE A 122 -13.87 -1.07 -9.16
CA ILE A 122 -14.88 -0.01 -9.10
C ILE A 122 -15.29 0.33 -10.53
N LYS A 123 -16.43 -0.18 -11.00
CA LYS A 123 -16.95 0.08 -12.36
C LYS A 123 -17.78 1.34 -12.46
N ASP A 124 -18.42 1.72 -11.36
CA ASP A 124 -19.17 2.95 -11.19
C ASP A 124 -19.20 3.34 -9.71
N PHE A 125 -19.47 4.59 -9.43
CA PHE A 125 -19.51 5.10 -8.07
C PHE A 125 -20.69 6.07 -7.89
N ASP A 126 -21.51 5.80 -6.89
CA ASP A 126 -22.57 6.71 -6.47
C ASP A 126 -22.02 7.77 -5.53
N THR A 127 -21.94 9.01 -6.01
CA THR A 127 -21.42 10.13 -5.22
C THR A 127 -22.30 10.50 -4.03
N ASP A 128 -23.56 10.03 -3.98
CA ASP A 128 -24.44 10.25 -2.84
C ASP A 128 -24.00 9.52 -1.57
N LEU A 129 -23.18 8.47 -1.72
CA LEU A 129 -22.49 7.80 -0.58
C LEU A 129 -21.56 8.72 0.20
N LEU A 130 -21.13 9.83 -0.40
CA LEU A 130 -20.26 10.83 0.23
C LEU A 130 -21.02 11.87 1.04
N LYS A 131 -22.36 11.92 0.93
CA LYS A 131 -23.17 12.82 1.76
C LYS A 131 -22.93 12.53 3.24
N ASP A 132 -22.74 13.58 4.02
CA ASP A 132 -22.50 13.53 5.47
C ASP A 132 -21.22 12.73 5.89
N LYS A 133 -20.28 12.53 5.00
CA LYS A 133 -18.96 11.96 5.34
C LYS A 133 -17.94 13.08 5.53
N ASP A 134 -16.99 12.83 6.44
CA ASP A 134 -15.88 13.75 6.70
C ASP A 134 -14.62 13.31 5.95
N ILE A 135 -14.45 11.98 5.78
CA ILE A 135 -13.28 11.38 5.18
C ILE A 135 -13.64 10.15 4.35
N CYS A 136 -12.90 9.94 3.26
CA CYS A 136 -12.95 8.74 2.42
C CYS A 136 -11.54 8.20 2.21
N PHE A 137 -11.34 6.89 2.32
CA PHE A 137 -10.07 6.23 1.97
C PHE A 137 -10.25 5.39 0.71
N LEU A 138 -9.35 5.57 -0.26
CA LEU A 138 -9.25 4.78 -1.47
C LEU A 138 -7.83 4.21 -1.60
N CYS A 139 -7.68 2.90 -1.60
CA CYS A 139 -6.42 2.22 -1.84
C CYS A 139 -6.23 2.00 -3.35
N ASN A 140 -5.18 2.55 -3.94
CA ASN A 140 -4.97 2.52 -5.39
C ASN A 140 -3.49 2.36 -5.77
N PRO A 141 -3.02 1.18 -6.20
CA PRO A 141 -3.75 -0.10 -6.36
C PRO A 141 -4.34 -0.65 -5.07
N ASN A 142 -5.53 -1.29 -5.20
CA ASN A 142 -6.25 -1.79 -4.03
C ASN A 142 -5.55 -3.02 -3.40
N ASN A 143 -5.37 -2.99 -2.10
CA ASN A 143 -4.89 -4.12 -1.32
C ASN A 143 -6.07 -4.70 -0.49
N PRO A 144 -6.53 -5.96 -0.73
CA PRO A 144 -5.70 -7.10 -1.17
C PRO A 144 -5.78 -7.48 -2.66
N VAL A 145 -6.56 -6.79 -3.50
CA VAL A 145 -6.87 -7.23 -4.87
C VAL A 145 -5.71 -6.97 -5.83
N GLY A 146 -5.16 -5.76 -5.84
CA GLY A 146 -4.05 -5.35 -6.70
C GLY A 146 -4.44 -4.53 -7.94
N ASN A 147 -5.73 -4.28 -8.15
CA ASN A 147 -6.22 -3.53 -9.30
C ASN A 147 -6.06 -2.01 -9.11
N VAL A 148 -5.84 -1.31 -10.22
CA VAL A 148 -5.85 0.17 -10.30
C VAL A 148 -7.25 0.65 -10.64
N THR A 149 -7.67 1.73 -9.99
CA THR A 149 -8.95 2.38 -10.27
C THR A 149 -8.86 3.14 -11.61
N ASP A 150 -9.86 2.95 -12.47
CA ASP A 150 -9.98 3.72 -13.72
C ASP A 150 -9.95 5.21 -13.43
N MET A 151 -9.27 5.97 -14.29
CA MET A 151 -9.01 7.39 -14.08
C MET A 151 -10.29 8.25 -14.09
N ASN A 152 -11.30 7.88 -14.89
CA ASN A 152 -12.57 8.61 -14.91
C ASN A 152 -13.39 8.33 -13.64
N ILE A 153 -13.30 7.09 -13.13
CA ILE A 153 -13.92 6.72 -11.84
C ILE A 153 -13.21 7.45 -10.70
N LEU A 154 -11.86 7.48 -10.71
CA LEU A 154 -11.09 8.22 -9.72
C LEU A 154 -11.48 9.69 -9.71
N LEU A 155 -11.56 10.33 -10.87
CA LEU A 155 -12.00 11.72 -11.00
C LEU A 155 -13.42 11.91 -10.45
N LYS A 156 -14.36 11.02 -10.81
CA LYS A 156 -15.73 11.05 -10.29
C LYS A 156 -15.79 10.99 -8.77
N ILE A 157 -14.95 10.16 -8.14
CA ILE A 157 -14.85 10.05 -6.67
C ILE A 157 -14.30 11.36 -6.09
N ILE A 158 -13.22 11.91 -6.66
CA ILE A 158 -12.59 13.16 -6.20
C ILE A 158 -13.58 14.34 -6.31
N ASP A 159 -14.27 14.48 -7.44
CA ASP A 159 -15.27 15.53 -7.66
C ASP A 159 -16.44 15.39 -6.68
N GLY A 160 -16.88 14.15 -6.43
CA GLY A 160 -17.89 13.86 -5.41
C GLY A 160 -17.43 14.28 -4.01
N CYS A 161 -16.18 13.95 -3.64
CA CYS A 161 -15.58 14.37 -2.37
C CYS A 161 -15.48 15.89 -2.27
N GLN A 162 -15.09 16.58 -3.34
CA GLN A 162 -15.03 18.04 -3.36
C GLN A 162 -16.41 18.67 -3.20
N LYS A 163 -17.42 18.16 -3.92
CA LYS A 163 -18.80 18.62 -3.84
C LYS A 163 -19.39 18.52 -2.43
N HIS A 164 -19.04 17.48 -1.69
CA HIS A 164 -19.56 17.21 -0.34
C HIS A 164 -18.59 17.62 0.79
N ASN A 165 -17.48 18.32 0.48
CA ASN A 165 -16.43 18.74 1.42
C ASN A 165 -15.80 17.55 2.20
N VAL A 166 -15.67 16.39 1.55
CA VAL A 166 -15.05 15.18 2.12
C VAL A 166 -13.56 15.21 1.85
N ILE A 167 -12.73 14.94 2.86
CA ILE A 167 -11.30 14.69 2.64
C ILE A 167 -11.14 13.30 2.02
N ILE A 168 -10.43 13.22 0.90
CA ILE A 168 -10.10 11.93 0.29
C ILE A 168 -8.62 11.60 0.47
N VAL A 169 -8.33 10.44 1.07
CA VAL A 169 -7.00 9.87 1.19
C VAL A 169 -6.84 8.77 0.16
N ILE A 170 -5.96 9.00 -0.82
CA ILE A 170 -5.66 8.03 -1.88
C ILE A 170 -4.32 7.37 -1.53
N ASP A 171 -4.38 6.09 -1.16
CA ASP A 171 -3.18 5.33 -0.79
C ASP A 171 -2.53 4.73 -2.03
N GLU A 172 -1.42 5.33 -2.44
CA GLU A 172 -0.61 4.93 -3.59
C GLU A 172 0.68 4.16 -3.18
N CYS A 173 0.70 3.50 -2.02
CA CYS A 173 1.87 2.74 -1.55
C CYS A 173 2.34 1.64 -2.52
N PHE A 174 1.50 1.23 -3.46
CA PHE A 174 1.83 0.22 -4.47
C PHE A 174 1.86 0.75 -5.91
N MET A 175 1.60 2.04 -6.14
CA MET A 175 1.53 2.63 -7.48
C MET A 175 2.87 2.52 -8.24
N ASP A 176 3.99 2.62 -7.53
CA ASP A 176 5.33 2.53 -8.13
C ASP A 176 5.69 1.12 -8.66
N PHE A 177 4.87 0.10 -8.41
CA PHE A 177 4.99 -1.24 -9.02
C PHE A 177 4.21 -1.40 -10.32
N VAL A 178 3.35 -0.44 -10.65
CA VAL A 178 2.51 -0.44 -11.85
C VAL A 178 3.33 0.06 -13.04
N LEU A 179 3.22 -0.62 -14.19
CA LEU A 179 3.81 -0.10 -15.43
C LEU A 179 3.18 1.26 -15.76
N ASN A 180 4.03 2.27 -15.95
CA ASN A 180 3.61 3.66 -16.17
C ASN A 180 2.71 4.21 -15.04
N GLY A 181 2.92 3.73 -13.82
CA GLY A 181 2.12 4.12 -12.65
C GLY A 181 2.10 5.63 -12.38
N SER A 182 3.16 6.36 -12.76
CA SER A 182 3.20 7.83 -12.71
C SER A 182 2.04 8.50 -13.47
N ASP A 183 1.65 7.93 -14.60
CA ASP A 183 0.56 8.46 -15.44
C ASP A 183 -0.82 8.16 -14.85
N LEU A 184 -0.90 7.15 -13.99
CA LEU A 184 -2.10 6.68 -13.31
C LEU A 184 -2.23 7.25 -11.88
N SER A 185 -1.22 7.98 -11.40
CA SER A 185 -1.22 8.60 -10.08
C SER A 185 -2.25 9.72 -9.98
N ALA A 186 -2.91 9.80 -8.83
CA ALA A 186 -3.79 10.90 -8.45
C ALA A 186 -3.07 12.24 -8.24
N LYS A 187 -1.74 12.27 -8.35
CA LYS A 187 -0.91 13.47 -8.18
C LYS A 187 -1.37 14.65 -9.03
N LYS A 188 -1.88 14.40 -10.23
CA LYS A 188 -2.44 15.43 -11.11
C LYS A 188 -3.70 16.14 -10.56
N PHE A 189 -4.31 15.60 -9.51
CA PHE A 189 -5.49 16.18 -8.84
C PHE A 189 -5.16 16.85 -7.51
N LEU A 190 -3.89 17.05 -7.17
CA LEU A 190 -3.49 17.72 -5.91
C LEU A 190 -3.98 19.15 -5.78
N SER A 191 -4.28 19.85 -6.92
CA SER A 191 -4.91 21.16 -6.89
C SER A 191 -6.28 21.16 -6.19
N CYS A 192 -6.94 19.99 -6.08
CA CYS A 192 -8.10 19.79 -5.23
C CYS A 192 -7.65 19.70 -3.77
N LYS A 193 -7.90 20.74 -2.97
CA LYS A 193 -7.40 20.88 -1.58
C LYS A 193 -7.94 19.81 -0.60
N ASN A 194 -8.91 19.02 -1.00
CA ASN A 194 -9.42 17.90 -0.22
C ASN A 194 -8.69 16.59 -0.49
N VAL A 195 -7.72 16.56 -1.42
CA VAL A 195 -6.94 15.36 -1.78
C VAL A 195 -5.69 15.26 -0.93
N ILE A 196 -5.49 14.08 -0.35
CA ILE A 196 -4.22 13.62 0.26
C ILE A 196 -3.78 12.37 -0.49
N ILE A 197 -2.54 12.33 -0.95
CA ILE A 197 -1.92 11.12 -1.50
C ILE A 197 -0.96 10.57 -0.47
N LEU A 198 -1.07 9.28 -0.17
CA LEU A 198 -0.21 8.56 0.76
C LEU A 198 0.74 7.65 -0.03
N LYS A 199 2.04 7.74 0.24
CA LYS A 199 3.08 6.93 -0.40
C LYS A 199 4.05 6.34 0.63
N ALA A 200 4.74 5.26 0.26
CA ALA A 200 5.64 4.56 1.18
C ALA A 200 6.91 4.05 0.51
N PHE A 201 8.03 4.24 1.16
CA PHE A 201 9.31 3.62 0.80
C PHE A 201 9.38 2.14 1.18
N THR A 202 8.54 1.71 2.13
CA THR A 202 8.59 0.39 2.75
C THR A 202 8.48 -0.75 1.75
N LYS A 203 7.75 -0.56 0.65
CA LYS A 203 7.45 -1.60 -0.34
C LYS A 203 8.39 -1.53 -1.54
N ILE A 204 8.39 -0.40 -2.24
CA ILE A 204 9.13 -0.22 -3.49
C ILE A 204 10.65 -0.29 -3.29
N TYR A 205 11.19 0.22 -2.19
CA TYR A 205 12.61 0.17 -1.87
C TYR A 205 13.01 -0.94 -0.88
N ALA A 206 12.08 -1.88 -0.57
CA ALA A 206 12.32 -2.97 0.39
C ALA A 206 12.84 -2.49 1.76
N MET A 207 12.34 -1.34 2.24
CA MET A 207 12.77 -0.69 3.48
C MET A 207 11.72 -0.86 4.60
N ALA A 208 11.07 -2.02 4.66
CA ALA A 208 9.96 -2.25 5.60
C ALA A 208 10.36 -2.03 7.07
N GLY A 209 11.58 -2.43 7.45
CA GLY A 209 12.12 -2.26 8.80
C GLY A 209 12.54 -0.82 9.14
N LEU A 210 12.83 0.03 8.16
CA LEU A 210 13.25 1.41 8.38
C LEU A 210 12.08 2.37 8.65
N ARG A 211 10.86 2.01 8.18
CA ARG A 211 9.64 2.75 8.48
C ARG A 211 9.65 4.18 7.93
N LEU A 212 9.56 4.36 6.62
CA LEU A 212 9.43 5.68 5.98
C LEU A 212 8.22 5.70 5.03
N GLY A 213 7.41 6.73 5.14
CA GLY A 213 6.33 7.08 4.23
C GLY A 213 6.15 8.58 4.18
N TYR A 214 5.34 9.06 3.25
CA TYR A 214 5.03 10.46 3.12
C TYR A 214 3.63 10.68 2.56
N VAL A 215 3.10 11.88 2.80
CA VAL A 215 1.88 12.37 2.19
C VAL A 215 2.17 13.59 1.34
N LEU A 216 1.35 13.76 0.30
CA LEU A 216 1.32 14.93 -0.58
C LEU A 216 -0.08 15.56 -0.50
N SER A 217 -0.17 16.88 -0.32
CA SER A 217 -1.41 17.64 -0.43
C SER A 217 -1.12 19.12 -0.68
N GLU A 218 -1.89 19.78 -1.52
CA GLU A 218 -1.83 21.25 -1.67
C GLU A 218 -2.59 22.01 -0.58
N ASN A 219 -3.19 21.31 0.37
CA ASN A 219 -3.81 21.89 1.55
C ASN A 219 -2.80 22.06 2.68
N GLU A 220 -2.06 23.17 2.67
CA GLU A 220 -1.02 23.47 3.67
C GLU A 220 -1.57 23.44 5.10
N THR A 221 -2.80 23.94 5.33
CA THR A 221 -3.43 23.89 6.64
C THR A 221 -3.67 22.45 7.12
N LEU A 222 -4.05 21.56 6.22
CA LEU A 222 -4.25 20.16 6.54
C LEU A 222 -2.90 19.46 6.80
N ILE A 223 -1.88 19.71 5.98
CA ILE A 223 -0.51 19.20 6.20
C ILE A 223 -0.02 19.60 7.58
N GLU A 224 -0.22 20.86 7.98
CA GLU A 224 0.21 21.34 9.30
C GLU A 224 -0.59 20.69 10.46
N LYS A 225 -1.89 20.49 10.30
CA LYS A 225 -2.69 19.71 11.27
C LYS A 225 -2.19 18.27 11.41
N VAL A 226 -1.88 17.60 10.30
CA VAL A 226 -1.34 16.22 10.29
C VAL A 226 0.05 16.19 10.93
N ARG A 227 0.90 17.20 10.70
CA ARG A 227 2.20 17.36 11.35
C ARG A 227 2.05 17.43 12.87
N ASN A 228 1.15 18.27 13.34
CA ASN A 228 0.92 18.52 14.77
C ASN A 228 0.19 17.36 15.48
N SER A 229 -0.41 16.42 14.74
CA SER A 229 -1.05 15.22 15.29
C SER A 229 -0.07 14.08 15.59
N GLY A 230 1.21 14.22 15.24
CA GLY A 230 2.25 13.23 15.49
C GLY A 230 3.22 13.66 16.58
N GLN A 231 4.08 12.71 16.97
CA GLN A 231 5.20 12.98 17.86
C GLN A 231 6.39 13.59 17.10
N PRO A 232 7.24 14.43 17.75
CA PRO A 232 8.51 14.83 17.18
C PRO A 232 9.43 13.61 16.97
N TRP A 233 10.42 13.74 16.07
CA TRP A 233 11.41 12.70 15.77
C TRP A 233 10.84 11.33 15.35
N SER A 234 9.65 11.33 14.78
CA SER A 234 8.96 10.09 14.37
C SER A 234 9.68 9.31 13.26
N VAL A 235 10.48 10.00 12.44
CA VAL A 235 11.27 9.40 11.35
C VAL A 235 12.72 9.32 11.79
N SER A 236 13.24 8.11 11.94
CA SER A 236 14.60 7.86 12.45
C SER A 236 15.69 8.35 11.49
N VAL A 237 16.90 8.59 12.01
CA VAL A 237 18.09 8.95 11.20
C VAL A 237 18.32 7.98 10.04
N PRO A 238 18.36 6.64 10.26
CA PRO A 238 18.54 5.71 9.15
C PRO A 238 17.43 5.77 8.10
N ALA A 239 16.17 6.03 8.52
CA ALA A 239 15.07 6.18 7.58
C ALA A 239 15.21 7.43 6.69
N GLN A 240 15.62 8.56 7.26
CA GLN A 240 15.83 9.81 6.52
C GLN A 240 16.99 9.67 5.52
N LEU A 241 18.13 9.13 5.94
CA LEU A 241 19.28 8.88 5.07
C LEU A 241 18.93 7.92 3.93
N ALA A 242 18.27 6.81 4.26
CA ALA A 242 17.85 5.82 3.28
C ALA A 242 16.87 6.37 2.26
N GLY A 243 15.91 7.19 2.71
CA GLY A 243 14.91 7.83 1.85
C GLY A 243 15.55 8.75 0.82
N SER A 244 16.42 9.67 1.26
CA SER A 244 17.15 10.57 0.37
C SER A 244 18.01 9.80 -0.65
N ALA A 245 18.70 8.74 -0.22
CA ALA A 245 19.54 7.95 -1.12
C ALA A 245 18.68 7.13 -2.12
N ALA A 246 17.54 6.59 -1.70
CA ALA A 246 16.67 5.77 -2.54
C ALA A 246 16.16 6.56 -3.77
N LEU A 247 15.79 7.82 -3.57
CA LEU A 247 15.25 8.70 -4.62
C LEU A 247 16.28 9.13 -5.68
N GLN A 248 17.57 9.03 -5.39
CA GLN A 248 18.63 9.29 -6.37
C GLN A 248 18.67 8.22 -7.48
N ASN A 249 18.11 7.03 -7.26
CA ASN A 249 18.08 5.95 -8.23
C ASN A 249 16.72 5.87 -8.94
N THR A 250 16.43 6.81 -9.81
CA THR A 250 15.16 6.89 -10.56
C THR A 250 14.92 5.68 -11.47
N TYR A 251 15.97 5.03 -11.97
CA TYR A 251 15.86 3.82 -12.78
C TYR A 251 15.36 2.62 -12.01
N PHE A 252 15.56 2.58 -10.69
CA PHE A 252 15.17 1.44 -9.84
C PHE A 252 13.67 1.16 -9.88
N ILE A 253 12.83 2.20 -9.85
CA ILE A 253 11.37 2.07 -9.92
C ILE A 253 10.96 1.45 -11.27
N LYS A 254 11.45 2.00 -12.37
CA LYS A 254 11.15 1.48 -13.72
C LYS A 254 11.56 0.01 -13.85
N LYS A 255 12.80 -0.31 -13.47
CA LYS A 255 13.30 -1.70 -13.46
C LYS A 255 12.42 -2.63 -12.62
N THR A 256 11.98 -2.14 -11.45
CA THR A 256 11.11 -2.90 -10.56
C THR A 256 9.74 -3.16 -11.20
N ALA A 257 9.10 -2.14 -11.76
CA ALA A 257 7.79 -2.27 -12.40
C ALA A 257 7.83 -3.26 -13.57
N GLU A 258 8.86 -3.17 -14.42
CA GLU A 258 9.08 -4.13 -15.54
C GLU A 258 9.27 -5.56 -15.03
N PHE A 259 10.14 -5.76 -14.04
CA PHE A 259 10.40 -7.06 -13.44
C PHE A 259 9.12 -7.65 -12.81
N VAL A 260 8.44 -6.88 -11.96
CA VAL A 260 7.22 -7.32 -11.29
C VAL A 260 6.12 -7.64 -12.28
N SER A 261 5.97 -6.86 -13.35
CA SER A 261 4.98 -7.14 -14.39
C SER A 261 5.21 -8.48 -15.08
N ALA A 262 6.47 -8.80 -15.43
CA ALA A 262 6.83 -10.07 -16.06
C ALA A 262 6.60 -11.25 -15.11
N GLU A 263 7.01 -11.13 -13.84
CA GLU A 263 6.85 -12.18 -12.85
C GLU A 263 5.39 -12.37 -12.42
N ARG A 264 4.61 -11.29 -12.33
CA ARG A 264 3.16 -11.35 -12.07
C ARG A 264 2.43 -12.08 -13.20
N LYS A 265 2.78 -11.78 -14.45
CA LYS A 265 2.21 -12.50 -15.60
C LYS A 265 2.50 -14.01 -15.52
N PHE A 266 3.75 -14.38 -15.23
CA PHE A 266 4.12 -15.79 -15.04
C PHE A 266 3.27 -16.48 -13.97
N LEU A 267 3.10 -15.83 -12.80
CA LEU A 267 2.28 -16.36 -11.70
C LEU A 267 0.81 -16.50 -12.10
N ILE A 268 0.22 -15.47 -12.72
CA ILE A 268 -1.19 -15.51 -13.16
C ILE A 268 -1.42 -16.64 -14.16
N ASP A 269 -0.56 -16.76 -15.17
CA ASP A 269 -0.66 -17.82 -16.19
C ASP A 269 -0.58 -19.22 -15.53
N SER A 270 0.36 -19.41 -14.58
CA SER A 270 0.52 -20.69 -13.86
C SER A 270 -0.67 -21.01 -12.96
N LEU A 271 -1.19 -20.03 -12.21
CA LEU A 271 -2.32 -20.22 -11.29
C LEU A 271 -3.63 -20.51 -12.04
N ASN A 272 -3.85 -19.88 -13.18
CA ASN A 272 -5.00 -20.16 -14.04
C ASN A 272 -5.00 -21.61 -14.54
N ASN A 273 -3.83 -22.19 -14.81
CA ASN A 273 -3.70 -23.61 -15.21
C ASN A 273 -4.05 -24.59 -14.09
N MET A 274 -4.14 -24.12 -12.82
CA MET A 274 -4.53 -24.92 -11.66
C MET A 274 -6.02 -24.81 -11.32
N ASN A 275 -6.84 -24.22 -12.19
CA ASN A 275 -8.26 -23.95 -11.96
C ASN A 275 -8.55 -23.09 -10.70
N LEU A 276 -7.60 -22.27 -10.28
CA LEU A 276 -7.79 -21.27 -9.22
C LEU A 276 -8.42 -20.00 -9.81
N LYS A 277 -9.36 -19.41 -9.07
CA LYS A 277 -9.88 -18.09 -9.46
C LYS A 277 -8.88 -17.01 -9.08
N VAL A 278 -8.24 -16.41 -10.09
CA VAL A 278 -7.25 -15.33 -9.94
C VAL A 278 -7.91 -13.99 -10.24
N PHE A 279 -7.69 -13.00 -9.39
CA PHE A 279 -8.24 -11.66 -9.58
C PHE A 279 -7.23 -10.76 -10.32
N PRO A 280 -7.73 -9.79 -11.13
CA PRO A 280 -6.87 -8.84 -11.84
C PRO A 280 -5.96 -8.06 -10.89
N SER A 281 -4.69 -7.97 -11.22
CA SER A 281 -3.72 -7.21 -10.43
C SER A 281 -2.71 -6.49 -11.32
N GLU A 282 -2.34 -5.28 -10.91
CA GLU A 282 -1.27 -4.46 -11.48
C GLU A 282 -0.16 -4.19 -10.46
N ALA A 283 -0.39 -4.57 -9.18
CA ALA A 283 0.55 -4.44 -8.08
C ALA A 283 1.58 -5.58 -8.02
N ASN A 284 2.44 -5.57 -6.99
CA ASN A 284 3.41 -6.64 -6.72
C ASN A 284 2.83 -7.80 -5.88
N PHE A 285 1.53 -8.04 -6.00
CA PHE A 285 0.83 -9.16 -5.37
C PHE A 285 -0.40 -9.54 -6.19
N ILE A 286 -0.92 -10.74 -5.93
CA ILE A 286 -2.08 -11.31 -6.61
C ILE A 286 -3.04 -11.83 -5.55
N MET A 287 -4.33 -11.50 -5.66
CA MET A 287 -5.38 -12.14 -4.88
C MET A 287 -5.94 -13.32 -5.67
N LEU A 288 -6.19 -14.42 -4.97
CA LEU A 288 -6.80 -15.62 -5.52
C LEU A 288 -7.85 -16.20 -4.56
N LYS A 289 -8.77 -16.99 -5.11
CA LYS A 289 -9.73 -17.78 -4.35
C LYS A 289 -9.47 -19.26 -4.61
N SER A 290 -9.46 -20.06 -3.54
CA SER A 290 -9.31 -21.50 -3.56
C SER A 290 -10.45 -22.16 -2.80
N GLU A 291 -10.93 -23.30 -3.28
CA GLU A 291 -11.88 -24.14 -2.55
C GLU A 291 -11.23 -24.80 -1.33
N ILE A 292 -9.91 -24.96 -1.34
CA ILE A 292 -9.14 -25.46 -0.20
C ILE A 292 -9.01 -24.37 0.85
N ILE A 293 -9.88 -24.39 1.85
CA ILE A 293 -10.01 -23.35 2.90
C ILE A 293 -8.75 -23.22 3.80
N LYS A 294 -7.84 -24.20 3.77
CA LYS A 294 -6.61 -24.20 4.60
C LYS A 294 -5.33 -24.17 3.77
N LEU A 295 -5.38 -23.62 2.56
CA LEU A 295 -4.23 -23.55 1.64
C LEU A 295 -3.00 -22.88 2.30
N ASP A 296 -3.21 -21.85 3.10
CA ASP A 296 -2.15 -21.18 3.87
C ASP A 296 -1.44 -22.12 4.87
N ARG A 297 -2.16 -23.06 5.46
CA ARG A 297 -1.60 -24.06 6.39
C ARG A 297 -0.88 -25.18 5.67
N LEU A 298 -1.40 -25.64 4.53
CA LEU A 298 -0.74 -26.65 3.70
C LEU A 298 0.59 -26.11 3.14
N LEU A 299 0.59 -24.89 2.61
CA LEU A 299 1.81 -24.28 2.12
C LEU A 299 2.83 -23.99 3.23
N LYS A 300 2.40 -23.81 4.47
CA LYS A 300 3.29 -23.65 5.61
C LYS A 300 4.12 -24.91 5.87
N SER A 301 3.60 -26.12 5.62
CA SER A 301 4.38 -27.37 5.70
C SER A 301 5.46 -27.47 4.60
N GLU A 302 5.33 -26.71 3.52
CA GLU A 302 6.31 -26.54 2.44
C GLU A 302 7.26 -25.34 2.68
N ASP A 303 7.29 -24.80 3.90
CA ASP A 303 8.08 -23.62 4.28
C ASP A 303 7.72 -22.33 3.50
N ILE A 304 6.45 -22.20 3.12
CA ILE A 304 5.88 -21.07 2.39
C ILE A 304 4.80 -20.38 3.23
N ALA A 305 4.88 -19.07 3.37
CA ALA A 305 3.81 -18.26 3.94
C ALA A 305 3.06 -17.51 2.84
N ILE A 306 1.73 -17.61 2.84
CA ILE A 306 0.83 -16.77 2.04
C ILE A 306 -0.10 -16.00 2.97
N ARG A 307 -0.73 -14.92 2.49
CA ARG A 307 -1.66 -14.11 3.28
C ARG A 307 -3.09 -14.64 3.15
N ASN A 308 -3.64 -15.18 4.24
CA ASN A 308 -5.07 -15.47 4.36
C ASN A 308 -5.84 -14.16 4.49
N CYS A 309 -6.84 -13.93 3.64
CA CYS A 309 -7.58 -12.68 3.54
C CYS A 309 -8.97 -12.72 4.19
N GLU A 310 -9.32 -13.77 4.94
CA GLU A 310 -10.64 -13.92 5.58
C GLU A 310 -10.99 -12.83 6.59
N ASN A 311 -10.00 -12.08 7.07
CA ASN A 311 -10.19 -10.97 8.01
C ASN A 311 -10.39 -9.61 7.34
N TYR A 312 -10.33 -9.53 6.02
CA TYR A 312 -10.69 -8.30 5.31
C TYR A 312 -12.22 -8.17 5.26
N GLU A 313 -12.72 -6.96 5.54
CA GLU A 313 -14.15 -6.68 5.37
C GLU A 313 -14.56 -6.95 3.91
N GLY A 314 -15.70 -7.62 3.69
CA GLY A 314 -16.17 -7.99 2.36
C GLY A 314 -15.52 -9.22 1.74
N LEU A 315 -14.61 -9.93 2.46
CA LEU A 315 -14.08 -11.22 2.04
C LEU A 315 -14.46 -12.34 3.03
N GLU A 316 -14.55 -13.56 2.50
CA GLU A 316 -14.83 -14.78 3.22
C GLU A 316 -13.59 -15.69 3.30
N ARG A 317 -13.77 -16.92 3.80
CA ARG A 317 -12.73 -17.96 3.76
C ARG A 317 -12.45 -18.38 2.33
N GLY A 318 -11.21 -18.82 2.08
CA GLY A 318 -10.77 -19.26 0.76
C GLY A 318 -10.10 -18.16 -0.08
N PHE A 319 -10.13 -16.91 0.37
CA PHE A 319 -9.38 -15.83 -0.28
C PHE A 319 -7.97 -15.71 0.28
N TYR A 320 -7.00 -15.68 -0.62
CA TYR A 320 -5.59 -15.57 -0.30
C TYR A 320 -4.92 -14.50 -1.16
N ARG A 321 -3.84 -13.92 -0.64
CA ARG A 321 -2.99 -12.99 -1.38
C ARG A 321 -1.56 -13.50 -1.33
N ILE A 322 -0.90 -13.55 -2.49
CA ILE A 322 0.51 -13.91 -2.65
C ILE A 322 1.29 -12.73 -3.22
N ALA A 323 2.48 -12.49 -2.70
CA ALA A 323 3.39 -11.50 -3.26
C ALA A 323 4.03 -12.02 -4.55
N VAL A 324 4.35 -11.11 -5.47
CA VAL A 324 5.21 -11.41 -6.63
C VAL A 324 6.67 -11.40 -6.15
N ARG A 325 7.38 -12.51 -6.36
CA ARG A 325 8.76 -12.72 -5.93
C ARG A 325 9.67 -12.94 -7.13
N THR A 326 10.91 -13.41 -6.88
CA THR A 326 11.82 -13.80 -7.96
C THR A 326 11.32 -15.05 -8.72
N ARG A 327 11.73 -15.23 -9.97
CA ARG A 327 11.34 -16.38 -10.79
C ARG A 327 11.54 -17.72 -10.08
N LYS A 328 12.68 -17.90 -9.42
CA LYS A 328 13.00 -19.13 -8.68
C LYS A 328 12.03 -19.37 -7.51
N GLU A 329 11.71 -18.34 -6.76
CA GLU A 329 10.76 -18.42 -5.65
C GLU A 329 9.34 -18.67 -6.18
N ASN A 330 8.94 -17.97 -7.24
CA ASN A 330 7.64 -18.14 -7.88
C ASN A 330 7.44 -19.57 -8.40
N GLN A 331 8.45 -20.14 -9.06
CA GLN A 331 8.42 -21.54 -9.52
C GLN A 331 8.28 -22.52 -8.33
N TYR A 332 8.98 -22.25 -7.23
CA TYR A 332 8.85 -23.07 -6.03
C TYR A 332 7.43 -23.02 -5.44
N LEU A 333 6.85 -21.82 -5.36
CA LEU A 333 5.45 -21.65 -4.91
C LEU A 333 4.48 -22.45 -5.81
N ILE A 334 4.61 -22.32 -7.12
CA ILE A 334 3.74 -23.02 -8.08
C ILE A 334 3.82 -24.53 -7.88
N SER A 335 5.04 -25.10 -7.84
CA SER A 335 5.21 -26.55 -7.61
C SER A 335 4.67 -27.03 -6.25
N ALA A 336 4.77 -26.21 -5.21
CA ALA A 336 4.19 -26.53 -3.91
C ALA A 336 2.66 -26.46 -3.93
N MET A 337 2.08 -25.49 -4.63
CA MET A 337 0.62 -25.39 -4.81
C MET A 337 0.05 -26.57 -5.58
N GLU A 338 0.70 -27.03 -6.66
CA GLU A 338 0.32 -28.24 -7.41
C GLU A 338 0.23 -29.43 -6.47
N ARG A 339 1.28 -29.69 -5.67
CA ARG A 339 1.26 -30.80 -4.68
C ARG A 339 0.14 -30.67 -3.65
N CYS A 340 -0.12 -29.46 -3.18
CA CYS A 340 -1.20 -29.22 -2.20
C CYS A 340 -2.60 -29.44 -2.80
N LEU A 341 -2.78 -29.11 -4.09
CA LEU A 341 -4.06 -29.26 -4.79
C LEU A 341 -4.33 -30.72 -5.19
N GLU A 342 -3.29 -31.52 -5.48
CA GLU A 342 -3.40 -32.95 -5.79
C GLU A 342 -3.73 -33.81 -4.55
N ASN A 343 -3.31 -33.37 -3.36
CA ASN A 343 -3.44 -34.13 -2.11
C ASN A 343 -4.57 -33.62 -1.19
N GLY A 344 -5.31 -32.59 -1.56
CA GLY A 344 -6.41 -32.00 -0.77
C GLY A 344 -7.74 -32.20 -1.42
#